data_dd4fd41e788699f5635930d8fccae988
#
_entry.id   dd4fd41e788699f5635930d8fccae988
#
_cell.length_a   1.000
_cell.length_b   1.000
_cell.length_c   1.000
_cell.angle_alpha   90.00
_cell.angle_beta   90.00
_cell.angle_gamma   90.00
#
_symmetry.space_group_name_H-M   'P 1'
#
loop_
_entity.id
_entity.type
_entity.pdbx_description
1 polymer ?
#
loop_
_entity_poly.entity_id
_entity_poly.type
_entity_poly.pdbx_seq_one_letter_code
_entity_poly.pdbx_strand_id
1 'polypeptide(L)'
;SGSTTVKLVVVDEKSQILYTNYQPNLGNPLPLIREQLLKIYQEHPGLQVASVTTTGYGEELVKNAFRCDYGLVETVAHFTAAKYFMPDVDFIIDIGGQDMKCFKIEDGAISNIFLNEACSSGCGSFLQTFAQALGYDVKKFAALGLFADRPVDLGSRCTVFMNSSVKQAQKDGASIENISAGLSISVVKNALYKVIRASSPEELGRKIVVQGGTFYNV
;
A
#
# COMPACT_ATOMS: atom_id res chain seq x y z
N SER A 1 -6.96 2.23 -9.89
CA SER A 1 -7.69 2.80 -8.75
C SER A 1 -7.74 1.79 -7.62
N GLY A 2 -7.12 2.13 -6.49
CA GLY A 2 -7.20 1.30 -5.29
C GLY A 2 -8.42 1.63 -4.43
N SER A 3 -8.59 0.91 -3.32
CA SER A 3 -9.70 1.10 -2.37
C SER A 3 -9.69 2.48 -1.68
N THR A 4 -8.50 3.04 -1.43
CA THR A 4 -8.34 4.32 -0.70
C THR A 4 -7.76 5.45 -1.54
N THR A 5 -7.09 5.14 -2.64
CA THR A 5 -6.33 6.12 -3.44
C THR A 5 -6.51 5.92 -4.93
N VAL A 6 -6.48 7.02 -5.68
CA VAL A 6 -6.32 7.03 -7.14
C VAL A 6 -4.87 7.33 -7.46
N LYS A 7 -4.33 6.61 -8.42
CA LYS A 7 -3.05 6.87 -9.04
C LYS A 7 -3.26 6.95 -10.54
N LEU A 8 -2.67 7.95 -11.17
CA LEU A 8 -2.68 8.12 -12.61
C LEU A 8 -1.25 8.36 -13.07
N VAL A 9 -0.84 7.61 -14.08
CA VAL A 9 0.50 7.73 -14.67
C VAL A 9 0.34 7.81 -16.17
N VAL A 10 1.07 8.74 -16.81
CA VAL A 10 1.20 8.83 -18.27
C VAL A 10 2.66 8.54 -18.60
N VAL A 11 2.86 7.67 -19.57
CA VAL A 11 4.19 7.32 -20.08
C VAL A 11 4.25 7.50 -21.58
N ASP A 12 5.43 7.78 -22.12
CA ASP A 12 5.69 7.79 -23.55
C ASP A 12 5.98 6.38 -24.10
N GLU A 13 6.25 6.29 -25.41
CA GLU A 13 6.60 5.02 -26.10
C GLU A 13 7.93 4.41 -25.61
N LYS A 14 8.75 5.18 -24.87
CA LYS A 14 9.99 4.70 -24.26
C LYS A 14 9.83 4.35 -22.79
N SER A 15 8.59 4.31 -22.29
CA SER A 15 8.24 4.09 -20.88
C SER A 15 8.78 5.18 -19.93
N GLN A 16 9.06 6.38 -20.46
CA GLN A 16 9.41 7.52 -19.61
C GLN A 16 8.14 8.12 -18.99
N ILE A 17 8.19 8.40 -17.71
CA ILE A 17 7.06 8.98 -16.98
C ILE A 17 6.93 10.45 -17.36
N LEU A 18 5.80 10.81 -17.99
CA LEU A 18 5.45 12.18 -18.37
C LEU A 18 4.60 12.89 -17.32
N TYR A 19 3.73 12.12 -16.64
CA TYR A 19 2.84 12.65 -15.61
C TYR A 19 2.55 11.63 -14.54
N THR A 20 2.45 12.08 -13.30
CA THR A 20 1.99 11.27 -12.18
C THR A 20 1.03 12.04 -11.29
N ASN A 21 0.00 11.35 -10.82
CA ASN A 21 -0.88 11.83 -9.77
C ASN A 21 -1.14 10.72 -8.76
N TYR A 22 -1.11 11.06 -7.48
CA TYR A 22 -1.40 10.17 -6.36
C TYR A 22 -2.21 10.94 -5.32
N GLN A 23 -3.47 10.55 -5.12
CA GLN A 23 -4.34 11.24 -4.18
C GLN A 23 -5.38 10.30 -3.54
N PRO A 24 -5.91 10.63 -2.34
CA PRO A 24 -7.03 9.92 -1.73
C PRO A 24 -8.26 9.97 -2.65
N ASN A 25 -9.01 8.86 -2.75
CA ASN A 25 -10.22 8.78 -3.58
C ASN A 25 -11.50 9.19 -2.83
N LEU A 26 -11.45 9.30 -1.53
CA LEU A 26 -12.59 9.65 -0.65
C LEU A 26 -13.84 8.80 -0.90
N GLY A 27 -13.67 7.56 -1.39
CA GLY A 27 -14.76 6.66 -1.76
C GLY A 27 -15.37 6.91 -3.14
N ASN A 28 -14.93 7.93 -3.88
CA ASN A 28 -15.46 8.25 -5.23
C ASN A 28 -14.32 8.59 -6.21
N PRO A 29 -13.72 7.60 -6.88
CA PRO A 29 -12.57 7.82 -7.74
C PRO A 29 -12.88 8.52 -9.07
N LEU A 30 -14.10 8.35 -9.62
CA LEU A 30 -14.39 8.78 -10.99
C LEU A 30 -14.27 10.30 -11.22
N PRO A 31 -14.82 11.17 -10.36
CA PRO A 31 -14.66 12.63 -10.52
C PRO A 31 -13.19 13.05 -10.48
N LEU A 32 -12.40 12.44 -9.59
CA LEU A 32 -10.97 12.73 -9.45
C LEU A 32 -10.20 12.35 -10.71
N ILE A 33 -10.46 11.16 -11.25
CA ILE A 33 -9.82 10.70 -12.50
C ILE A 33 -10.20 11.65 -13.64
N ARG A 34 -11.48 12.00 -13.77
CA ARG A 34 -11.95 12.94 -14.79
C ARG A 34 -11.25 14.29 -14.70
N GLU A 35 -11.14 14.85 -13.51
CA GLU A 35 -10.45 16.11 -13.27
C GLU A 35 -8.99 16.05 -13.73
N GLN A 36 -8.27 15.00 -13.35
CA GLN A 36 -6.86 14.81 -13.74
C GLN A 36 -6.71 14.63 -15.25
N LEU A 37 -7.59 13.87 -15.89
CA LEU A 37 -7.58 13.71 -17.35
C LEU A 37 -7.82 15.04 -18.07
N LEU A 38 -8.80 15.85 -17.61
CA LEU A 38 -9.07 17.17 -18.18
C LEU A 38 -7.86 18.10 -18.05
N LYS A 39 -7.20 18.07 -16.89
CA LYS A 39 -5.97 18.84 -16.64
C LYS A 39 -4.86 18.44 -17.62
N ILE A 40 -4.63 17.15 -17.82
CA ILE A 40 -3.61 16.64 -18.74
C ILE A 40 -3.89 17.13 -20.17
N TYR A 41 -5.12 17.02 -20.65
CA TYR A 41 -5.48 17.48 -21.99
C TYR A 41 -5.40 19.01 -22.15
N GLN A 42 -5.65 19.79 -21.09
CA GLN A 42 -5.48 21.23 -21.09
C GLN A 42 -4.00 21.63 -21.14
N GLU A 43 -3.15 20.94 -20.38
CA GLU A 43 -1.71 21.21 -20.36
C GLU A 43 -0.98 20.70 -21.61
N HIS A 44 -1.54 19.67 -22.26
CA HIS A 44 -0.98 19.02 -23.46
C HIS A 44 -2.02 18.89 -24.58
N PRO A 45 -2.41 19.97 -25.26
CA PRO A 45 -3.51 19.97 -26.27
C PRO A 45 -3.23 19.06 -27.48
N GLY A 46 -1.95 18.70 -27.70
CA GLY A 46 -1.55 17.80 -28.81
C GLY A 46 -1.37 16.34 -28.38
N LEU A 47 -1.72 15.99 -27.15
CA LEU A 47 -1.55 14.64 -26.63
C LEU A 47 -2.44 13.64 -27.40
N GLN A 48 -1.82 12.61 -27.96
CA GLN A 48 -2.49 11.45 -28.54
C GLN A 48 -2.29 10.26 -27.61
N VAL A 49 -3.37 9.80 -27.01
CA VAL A 49 -3.35 8.62 -26.13
C VAL A 49 -3.44 7.37 -27.00
N ALA A 50 -2.40 6.57 -27.00
CA ALA A 50 -2.34 5.32 -27.78
C ALA A 50 -3.10 4.18 -27.08
N SER A 51 -3.09 4.12 -25.75
CA SER A 51 -3.74 3.07 -24.97
C SER A 51 -3.96 3.52 -23.52
N VAL A 52 -5.04 3.03 -22.91
CA VAL A 52 -5.38 3.24 -21.52
C VAL A 52 -5.57 1.91 -20.82
N THR A 53 -4.81 1.70 -19.76
CA THR A 53 -4.87 0.50 -18.93
C THR A 53 -5.28 0.88 -17.51
N THR A 54 -6.14 0.09 -16.91
CA THR A 54 -6.56 0.26 -15.51
C THR A 54 -6.27 -1.00 -14.69
N THR A 55 -6.03 -0.83 -13.39
CA THR A 55 -5.81 -1.91 -12.43
C THR A 55 -6.21 -1.49 -11.02
N GLY A 56 -6.22 -2.43 -10.07
CA GLY A 56 -6.56 -2.24 -8.67
C GLY A 56 -8.03 -2.53 -8.39
N TYR A 57 -8.46 -2.35 -7.14
CA TYR A 57 -9.82 -2.65 -6.68
C TYR A 57 -10.94 -2.04 -7.55
N GLY A 58 -10.73 -0.80 -8.05
CA GLY A 58 -11.68 -0.10 -8.91
C GLY A 58 -11.45 -0.33 -10.42
N GLU A 59 -10.71 -1.35 -10.81
CA GLU A 59 -10.34 -1.63 -12.21
C GLU A 59 -11.56 -1.65 -13.14
N GLU A 60 -12.54 -2.48 -12.85
CA GLU A 60 -13.73 -2.64 -13.70
C GLU A 60 -14.58 -1.36 -13.76
N LEU A 61 -14.75 -0.68 -12.61
CA LEU A 61 -15.46 0.59 -12.53
C LEU A 61 -14.84 1.64 -13.45
N VAL A 62 -13.51 1.81 -13.35
CA VAL A 62 -12.78 2.81 -14.13
C VAL A 62 -12.76 2.41 -15.62
N LYS A 63 -12.53 1.13 -15.92
CA LYS A 63 -12.55 0.61 -17.29
C LYS A 63 -13.86 0.93 -18.00
N ASN A 64 -14.98 0.65 -17.34
CA ASN A 64 -16.31 0.89 -17.92
C ASN A 64 -16.63 2.39 -18.03
N ALA A 65 -16.30 3.19 -17.02
CA ALA A 65 -16.60 4.62 -17.01
C ALA A 65 -15.82 5.42 -18.07
N PHE A 66 -14.55 5.08 -18.28
CA PHE A 66 -13.66 5.80 -19.20
C PHE A 66 -13.37 5.01 -20.49
N ARG A 67 -14.00 3.85 -20.70
CA ARG A 67 -13.79 2.98 -21.86
C ARG A 67 -12.31 2.67 -22.10
N CYS A 68 -11.61 2.27 -21.00
CA CYS A 68 -10.21 1.92 -21.10
C CYS A 68 -10.01 0.66 -21.96
N ASP A 69 -8.91 0.61 -22.71
CA ASP A 69 -8.59 -0.51 -23.60
C ASP A 69 -8.36 -1.81 -22.83
N TYR A 70 -7.67 -1.71 -21.70
CA TYR A 70 -7.30 -2.90 -20.90
C TYR A 70 -7.62 -2.70 -19.42
N GLY A 71 -8.04 -3.81 -18.79
CA GLY A 71 -8.07 -3.98 -17.35
C GLY A 71 -7.10 -5.09 -16.97
N LEU A 72 -6.25 -4.83 -15.97
CA LEU A 72 -5.31 -5.81 -15.46
C LEU A 72 -5.68 -6.19 -14.04
N VAL A 73 -5.70 -7.47 -13.76
CA VAL A 73 -5.82 -7.98 -12.40
C VAL A 73 -4.69 -7.40 -11.55
N GLU A 74 -5.04 -6.85 -10.40
CA GLU A 74 -4.11 -6.15 -9.51
C GLU A 74 -2.88 -6.99 -9.15
N THR A 75 -3.08 -8.28 -8.86
CA THR A 75 -2.00 -9.23 -8.56
C THR A 75 -0.97 -9.32 -9.69
N VAL A 76 -1.44 -9.37 -10.93
CA VAL A 76 -0.57 -9.43 -12.13
C VAL A 76 0.20 -8.12 -12.28
N ALA A 77 -0.46 -6.98 -12.10
CA ALA A 77 0.18 -5.67 -12.19
C ALA A 77 1.28 -5.51 -11.13
N HIS A 78 1.01 -5.89 -9.88
CA HIS A 78 1.96 -5.83 -8.76
C HIS A 78 3.17 -6.74 -8.99
N PHE A 79 2.93 -7.97 -9.41
CA PHE A 79 4.00 -8.92 -9.73
C PHE A 79 4.88 -8.43 -10.89
N THR A 80 4.26 -7.95 -11.98
CA THR A 80 4.99 -7.44 -13.14
C THR A 80 5.87 -6.25 -12.77
N ALA A 81 5.35 -5.32 -11.96
CA ALA A 81 6.11 -4.18 -11.48
C ALA A 81 7.29 -4.61 -10.60
N ALA A 82 7.08 -5.51 -9.64
CA ALA A 82 8.14 -6.01 -8.77
C ALA A 82 9.24 -6.70 -9.58
N LYS A 83 8.87 -7.54 -10.54
CA LYS A 83 9.80 -8.25 -11.42
C LYS A 83 10.58 -7.31 -12.34
N TYR A 84 10.01 -6.17 -12.74
CA TYR A 84 10.71 -5.16 -13.53
C TYR A 84 11.89 -4.56 -12.74
N PHE A 85 11.72 -4.26 -11.45
CA PHE A 85 12.77 -3.71 -10.60
C PHE A 85 13.73 -4.76 -10.05
N MET A 86 13.24 -5.98 -9.82
CA MET A 86 14.01 -7.11 -9.30
C MET A 86 13.63 -8.39 -10.05
N PRO A 87 14.29 -8.67 -11.20
CA PRO A 87 13.92 -9.81 -12.07
C PRO A 87 13.96 -11.18 -11.39
N ASP A 88 14.77 -11.32 -10.37
CA ASP A 88 15.00 -12.54 -9.60
C ASP A 88 14.43 -12.45 -8.17
N VAL A 89 13.32 -11.72 -8.01
CA VAL A 89 12.61 -11.58 -6.73
C VAL A 89 12.12 -12.96 -6.23
N ASP A 90 12.33 -13.22 -4.93
CA ASP A 90 11.87 -14.44 -4.24
C ASP A 90 10.49 -14.22 -3.59
N PHE A 91 10.26 -13.01 -3.06
CA PHE A 91 9.05 -12.71 -2.31
C PHE A 91 8.62 -11.26 -2.49
N ILE A 92 7.31 -11.03 -2.56
CA ILE A 92 6.73 -9.69 -2.66
C ILE A 92 5.78 -9.49 -1.48
N ILE A 93 5.94 -8.37 -0.77
CA ILE A 93 5.04 -7.95 0.30
C ILE A 93 4.38 -6.63 -0.13
N ASP A 94 3.11 -6.69 -0.48
CA ASP A 94 2.30 -5.52 -0.79
C ASP A 94 1.40 -5.18 0.38
N ILE A 95 1.55 -3.96 0.92
CA ILE A 95 0.68 -3.45 1.99
C ILE A 95 -0.01 -2.19 1.50
N GLY A 96 -1.26 -2.36 1.13
CA GLY A 96 -2.14 -1.30 0.67
C GLY A 96 -2.77 -0.49 1.81
N GLY A 97 -3.78 0.30 1.46
CA GLY A 97 -4.57 1.06 2.43
C GLY A 97 -5.50 0.19 3.28
N GLN A 98 -6.11 -0.82 2.68
CA GLN A 98 -7.13 -1.66 3.34
C GLN A 98 -6.83 -3.15 3.27
N ASP A 99 -5.95 -3.58 2.40
CA ASP A 99 -5.60 -4.98 2.19
C ASP A 99 -4.09 -5.17 2.19
N MET A 100 -3.70 -6.43 2.29
CA MET A 100 -2.32 -6.88 2.20
C MET A 100 -2.28 -8.12 1.31
N LYS A 101 -1.36 -8.12 0.37
CA LYS A 101 -1.11 -9.23 -0.55
C LYS A 101 0.37 -9.58 -0.53
N CYS A 102 0.67 -10.84 -0.33
CA CYS A 102 2.05 -11.30 -0.37
C CYS A 102 2.17 -12.44 -1.38
N PHE A 103 3.26 -12.46 -2.13
CA PHE A 103 3.47 -13.43 -3.19
C PHE A 103 4.80 -14.13 -3.00
N LYS A 104 4.78 -15.45 -2.96
CA LYS A 104 5.99 -16.28 -3.07
C LYS A 104 6.26 -16.53 -4.54
N ILE A 105 7.51 -16.36 -4.94
CA ILE A 105 7.96 -16.52 -6.32
C ILE A 105 8.93 -17.69 -6.39
N GLU A 106 8.64 -18.62 -7.27
CA GLU A 106 9.51 -19.78 -7.56
C GLU A 106 9.58 -19.93 -9.08
N ASP A 107 10.77 -20.17 -9.60
CA ASP A 107 11.04 -20.32 -11.03
C ASP A 107 10.49 -19.13 -11.88
N GLY A 108 10.53 -17.94 -11.30
CA GLY A 108 10.09 -16.71 -11.97
C GLY A 108 8.57 -16.56 -12.15
N ALA A 109 7.77 -17.37 -11.44
CA ALA A 109 6.31 -17.33 -11.41
C ALA A 109 5.79 -17.29 -9.97
N ILE A 110 4.56 -16.80 -9.80
CA ILE A 110 3.89 -16.82 -8.48
C ILE A 110 3.54 -18.28 -8.15
N SER A 111 4.16 -18.81 -7.09
CA SER A 111 3.90 -20.16 -6.55
C SER A 111 2.83 -20.15 -5.45
N ASN A 112 2.73 -19.07 -4.68
CA ASN A 112 1.71 -18.93 -3.64
C ASN A 112 1.32 -17.47 -3.43
N ILE A 113 0.06 -17.26 -3.02
CA ILE A 113 -0.51 -15.95 -2.70
C ILE A 113 -1.09 -16.00 -1.29
N PHE A 114 -0.70 -15.04 -0.47
CA PHE A 114 -1.21 -14.85 0.89
C PHE A 114 -2.01 -13.54 0.93
N LEU A 115 -3.26 -13.61 1.37
CA LEU A 115 -4.18 -12.47 1.36
C LEU A 115 -4.66 -12.15 2.77
N ASN A 116 -4.76 -10.86 3.07
CA ASN A 116 -5.48 -10.36 4.23
C ASN A 116 -6.53 -9.34 3.78
N GLU A 117 -7.65 -9.84 3.30
CA GLU A 117 -8.78 -9.03 2.85
C GLU A 117 -9.83 -8.82 3.97
N ALA A 118 -9.85 -9.71 4.94
CA ALA A 118 -10.87 -9.72 6.00
C ALA A 118 -10.61 -8.70 7.13
N CYS A 119 -9.42 -8.14 7.23
CA CYS A 119 -9.06 -7.27 8.36
C CYS A 119 -8.06 -6.20 7.94
N SER A 120 -8.47 -4.95 8.05
CA SER A 120 -7.58 -3.78 7.83
C SER A 120 -6.48 -3.64 8.89
N SER A 121 -6.46 -4.50 9.92
CA SER A 121 -5.36 -4.55 10.90
C SER A 121 -4.04 -4.86 10.21
N GLY A 122 -3.11 -3.93 10.26
CA GLY A 122 -1.82 -4.07 9.62
C GLY A 122 -1.74 -3.48 8.22
N CYS A 123 -2.75 -2.72 7.77
CA CYS A 123 -2.73 -1.95 6.53
C CYS A 123 -2.62 -0.45 6.81
N GLY A 124 -2.45 0.36 5.76
CA GLY A 124 -2.25 1.81 5.90
C GLY A 124 -3.37 2.55 6.62
N SER A 125 -4.64 2.15 6.41
CA SER A 125 -5.78 2.75 7.10
C SER A 125 -5.76 2.53 8.61
N PHE A 126 -5.17 1.44 9.08
CA PHE A 126 -4.95 1.18 10.50
C PHE A 126 -4.01 2.23 11.11
N LEU A 127 -2.85 2.47 10.49
CA LEU A 127 -1.90 3.49 10.93
C LEU A 127 -2.52 4.90 10.88
N GLN A 128 -3.26 5.20 9.82
CA GLN A 128 -3.96 6.49 9.66
C GLN A 128 -4.99 6.71 10.78
N THR A 129 -5.77 5.69 11.12
CA THR A 129 -6.78 5.78 12.20
C THR A 129 -6.12 6.10 13.54
N PHE A 130 -5.00 5.45 13.87
CA PHE A 130 -4.29 5.73 15.12
C PHE A 130 -3.61 7.09 15.10
N ALA A 131 -2.99 7.50 14.01
CA ALA A 131 -2.42 8.83 13.87
C ALA A 131 -3.47 9.92 14.12
N GLN A 132 -4.63 9.81 13.48
CA GLN A 132 -5.75 10.75 13.64
C GLN A 132 -6.30 10.76 15.07
N ALA A 133 -6.48 9.57 15.68
CA ALA A 133 -6.95 9.47 17.07
C ALA A 133 -5.98 10.09 18.08
N LEU A 134 -4.70 10.16 17.75
CA LEU A 134 -3.65 10.80 18.53
C LEU A 134 -3.42 12.28 18.17
N GLY A 135 -4.18 12.82 17.18
CA GLY A 135 -4.12 14.21 16.75
C GLY A 135 -3.00 14.52 15.75
N TYR A 136 -2.51 13.53 15.02
CA TYR A 136 -1.42 13.68 14.07
C TYR A 136 -1.86 13.39 12.63
N ASP A 137 -1.23 14.09 11.68
CA ASP A 137 -1.18 13.64 10.30
C ASP A 137 -0.37 12.34 10.20
N VAL A 138 -0.77 11.42 9.32
CA VAL A 138 -0.15 10.09 9.24
C VAL A 138 1.33 10.15 8.86
N LYS A 139 1.75 11.08 7.98
CA LYS A 139 3.15 11.23 7.59
C LYS A 139 4.01 11.76 8.75
N LYS A 140 3.49 12.75 9.47
CA LYS A 140 4.16 13.27 10.68
C LYS A 140 4.26 12.20 11.75
N PHE A 141 3.18 11.44 11.95
CA PHE A 141 3.14 10.36 12.92
C PHE A 141 4.19 9.28 12.59
N ALA A 142 4.27 8.88 11.32
CA ALA A 142 5.28 7.94 10.84
C ALA A 142 6.71 8.43 11.10
N ALA A 143 7.00 9.67 10.72
CA ALA A 143 8.31 10.28 10.94
C ALA A 143 8.73 10.32 12.41
N LEU A 144 7.79 10.53 13.34
CA LEU A 144 8.07 10.46 14.78
C LEU A 144 8.58 9.08 15.22
N GLY A 145 8.09 8.01 14.62
CA GLY A 145 8.53 6.65 14.95
C GLY A 145 10.03 6.39 14.72
N LEU A 146 10.67 7.18 13.84
CA LEU A 146 12.13 7.10 13.61
C LEU A 146 12.95 7.59 14.81
N PHE A 147 12.36 8.36 15.71
CA PHE A 147 13.01 8.89 16.91
C PHE A 147 12.66 8.09 18.17
N ALA A 148 12.04 6.93 18.01
CA ALA A 148 11.72 6.05 19.15
C ALA A 148 12.99 5.48 19.78
N ASP A 149 13.13 5.63 21.07
CA ASP A 149 14.21 5.03 21.85
C ASP A 149 13.81 3.66 22.41
N ARG A 150 12.51 3.44 22.63
CA ARG A 150 11.96 2.22 23.21
C ARG A 150 10.57 1.92 22.66
N PRO A 151 10.47 1.40 21.41
CA PRO A 151 9.19 1.10 20.79
C PRO A 151 8.29 0.23 21.67
N VAL A 152 7.02 0.60 21.79
CA VAL A 152 6.04 -0.16 22.56
C VAL A 152 5.77 -1.51 21.88
N ASP A 153 5.87 -2.60 22.61
CA ASP A 153 5.47 -3.90 22.07
C ASP A 153 3.95 -4.05 22.10
N LEU A 154 3.34 -3.78 20.97
CA LEU A 154 1.90 -3.90 20.75
C LEU A 154 1.48 -5.29 20.22
N GLY A 155 2.45 -6.13 19.89
CA GLY A 155 2.21 -7.45 19.30
C GLY A 155 1.61 -7.35 17.89
N SER A 156 0.85 -8.39 17.49
CA SER A 156 0.16 -8.49 16.19
C SER A 156 -1.34 -8.73 16.42
N ARG A 157 -2.00 -7.89 17.22
CA ARG A 157 -3.41 -8.07 17.60
C ARG A 157 -4.35 -7.39 16.61
N CYS A 158 -5.63 -7.76 16.67
CA CYS A 158 -6.72 -7.08 15.97
C CYS A 158 -6.82 -5.62 16.43
N THR A 159 -7.25 -4.71 15.55
CA THR A 159 -7.39 -3.26 15.79
C THR A 159 -8.17 -2.93 17.07
N VAL A 160 -9.20 -3.70 17.38
CA VAL A 160 -10.02 -3.49 18.60
C VAL A 160 -9.18 -3.65 19.87
N PHE A 161 -8.39 -4.71 19.94
CA PHE A 161 -7.49 -4.94 21.08
C PHE A 161 -6.30 -3.99 21.07
N MET A 162 -5.84 -3.59 19.90
CA MET A 162 -4.74 -2.63 19.74
C MET A 162 -5.09 -1.26 20.35
N ASN A 163 -6.34 -0.83 20.21
CA ASN A 163 -6.80 0.44 20.78
C ASN A 163 -6.65 0.46 22.31
N SER A 164 -6.99 -0.64 22.98
CA SER A 164 -6.78 -0.79 24.41
C SER A 164 -5.29 -0.78 24.78
N SER A 165 -4.45 -1.46 23.98
CA SER A 165 -3.00 -1.50 24.21
C SER A 165 -2.35 -0.13 24.03
N VAL A 166 -2.73 0.64 23.02
CA VAL A 166 -2.24 2.01 22.81
C VAL A 166 -2.67 2.93 23.95
N LYS A 167 -3.94 2.87 24.38
CA LYS A 167 -4.42 3.64 25.52
C LYS A 167 -3.68 3.29 26.82
N GLN A 168 -3.36 2.02 27.02
CA GLN A 168 -2.58 1.59 28.16
C GLN A 168 -1.15 2.13 28.09
N ALA A 169 -0.50 2.03 26.93
CA ALA A 169 0.84 2.58 26.73
C ALA A 169 0.90 4.10 27.02
N GLN A 170 -0.14 4.86 26.61
CA GLN A 170 -0.25 6.28 26.95
C GLN A 170 -0.36 6.52 28.48
N LYS A 171 -1.16 5.71 29.18
CA LYS A 171 -1.29 5.80 30.64
C LYS A 171 0.02 5.46 31.36
N ASP A 172 0.79 4.55 30.78
CA ASP A 172 2.10 4.12 31.30
C ASP A 172 3.22 5.13 30.95
N GLY A 173 2.87 6.25 30.27
CA GLY A 173 3.80 7.34 29.96
C GLY A 173 4.66 7.09 28.72
N ALA A 174 4.28 6.17 27.84
CA ALA A 174 5.00 5.98 26.58
C ALA A 174 4.91 7.24 25.68
N SER A 175 6.03 7.62 25.08
CA SER A 175 6.07 8.74 24.14
C SER A 175 5.34 8.42 22.84
N ILE A 176 4.96 9.45 22.10
CA ILE A 176 4.29 9.29 20.79
C ILE A 176 5.22 8.59 19.78
N GLU A 177 6.52 8.88 19.86
CA GLU A 177 7.55 8.24 19.03
C GLU A 177 7.54 6.72 19.26
N ASN A 178 7.52 6.30 20.54
CA ASN A 178 7.51 4.90 20.91
C ASN A 178 6.22 4.17 20.52
N ILE A 179 5.07 4.86 20.58
CA ILE A 179 3.79 4.34 20.13
C ILE A 179 3.76 4.21 18.59
N SER A 180 4.24 5.21 17.88
CA SER A 180 4.30 5.21 16.40
C SER A 180 5.17 4.06 15.89
N ALA A 181 6.37 3.92 16.43
CA ALA A 181 7.26 2.81 16.10
C ALA A 181 6.63 1.45 16.42
N GLY A 182 6.00 1.33 17.60
CA GLY A 182 5.31 0.11 18.03
C GLY A 182 4.18 -0.30 17.07
N LEU A 183 3.39 0.66 16.58
CA LEU A 183 2.35 0.42 15.59
C LEU A 183 2.93 -0.03 14.24
N SER A 184 3.99 0.62 13.75
CA SER A 184 4.68 0.24 12.51
C SER A 184 5.26 -1.17 12.58
N ILE A 185 5.92 -1.51 13.69
CA ILE A 185 6.42 -2.86 13.97
C ILE A 185 5.28 -3.88 14.01
N SER A 186 4.14 -3.51 14.59
CA SER A 186 2.95 -4.38 14.66
C SER A 186 2.41 -4.71 13.27
N VAL A 187 2.43 -3.77 12.31
CA VAL A 187 2.06 -4.02 10.91
C VAL A 187 2.96 -5.09 10.30
N VAL A 188 4.27 -4.97 10.46
CA VAL A 188 5.23 -5.95 9.94
C VAL A 188 5.03 -7.31 10.62
N LYS A 189 4.88 -7.35 11.94
CA LYS A 189 4.58 -8.60 12.68
C LYS A 189 3.28 -9.25 12.18
N ASN A 190 2.27 -8.46 11.85
CA ASN A 190 1.02 -8.98 11.31
C ASN A 190 1.23 -9.62 9.93
N ALA A 191 1.97 -8.95 9.04
CA ALA A 191 2.32 -9.50 7.73
C ALA A 191 3.03 -10.86 7.87
N LEU A 192 4.10 -10.89 8.63
CA LEU A 192 4.95 -12.08 8.75
C LEU A 192 4.26 -13.25 9.45
N TYR A 193 3.63 -13.00 10.60
CA TYR A 193 3.16 -14.08 11.47
C TYR A 193 1.69 -14.47 11.28
N LYS A 194 0.86 -13.57 10.73
CA LYS A 194 -0.57 -13.87 10.54
C LYS A 194 -0.96 -14.09 9.09
N VAL A 195 -0.41 -13.29 8.18
CA VAL A 195 -0.74 -13.38 6.76
C VAL A 195 0.12 -14.44 6.10
N ILE A 196 1.44 -14.26 6.13
CA ILE A 196 2.39 -15.19 5.52
C ILE A 196 2.51 -16.46 6.34
N ARG A 197 2.45 -16.35 7.68
CA ARG A 197 2.66 -17.42 8.66
C ARG A 197 4.05 -18.05 8.52
N ALA A 198 5.03 -17.21 8.24
CA ALA A 198 6.41 -17.64 8.12
C ALA A 198 6.92 -18.23 9.44
N SER A 199 7.46 -19.42 9.38
CA SER A 199 8.08 -20.13 10.52
C SER A 199 9.53 -19.69 10.69
N SER A 200 10.17 -19.26 9.60
CA SER A 200 11.55 -18.75 9.61
C SER A 200 11.77 -17.69 8.52
N PRO A 201 12.78 -16.83 8.65
CA PRO A 201 13.13 -15.84 7.64
C PRO A 201 13.52 -16.47 6.28
N GLU A 202 14.07 -17.67 6.30
CA GLU A 202 14.54 -18.39 5.11
C GLU A 202 13.37 -18.71 4.14
N GLU A 203 12.16 -18.86 4.67
CA GLU A 203 10.96 -19.11 3.86
C GLU A 203 10.61 -17.96 2.91
N LEU A 204 11.06 -16.75 3.23
CA LEU A 204 10.85 -15.55 2.40
C LEU A 204 11.91 -15.41 1.30
N GLY A 205 13.00 -16.22 1.34
CA GLY A 205 14.13 -16.02 0.47
C GLY A 205 15.00 -14.82 0.88
N ARG A 206 15.79 -14.32 -0.06
CA ARG A 206 16.72 -13.20 0.18
C ARG A 206 16.41 -11.95 -0.64
N LYS A 207 15.67 -12.11 -1.73
CA LYS A 207 15.34 -11.03 -2.66
C LYS A 207 13.88 -10.67 -2.49
N ILE A 208 13.63 -9.72 -1.58
CA ILE A 208 12.29 -9.34 -1.16
C ILE A 208 11.99 -7.94 -1.71
N VAL A 209 10.89 -7.80 -2.44
CA VAL A 209 10.33 -6.51 -2.83
C VAL A 209 9.21 -6.15 -1.87
N VAL A 210 9.29 -4.95 -1.30
CA VAL A 210 8.20 -4.35 -0.53
C VAL A 210 7.55 -3.24 -1.35
N GLN A 211 6.22 -3.20 -1.38
CA GLN A 211 5.47 -2.23 -2.16
C GLN A 211 4.12 -1.90 -1.50
N GLY A 212 3.41 -0.92 -2.05
CA GLY A 212 2.15 -0.43 -1.50
C GLY A 212 2.29 0.88 -0.73
N GLY A 213 1.17 1.57 -0.56
CA GLY A 213 1.14 2.91 0.04
C GLY A 213 1.63 2.97 1.49
N THR A 214 1.56 1.88 2.21
CA THR A 214 2.01 1.80 3.61
C THR A 214 3.53 1.94 3.74
N PHE A 215 4.30 1.58 2.71
CA PHE A 215 5.76 1.70 2.71
C PHE A 215 6.26 3.13 2.40
N TYR A 216 5.38 4.08 2.10
CA TYR A 216 5.71 5.51 2.16
C TYR A 216 5.84 6.02 3.62
N ASN A 217 5.63 5.15 4.57
CA ASN A 217 5.87 5.38 5.98
C ASN A 217 7.39 5.26 6.24
N VAL A 218 8.11 6.34 5.99
CA VAL A 218 9.56 6.44 6.19
C VAL A 218 9.85 7.01 7.55
#